data_53a8548c60ffc2daf926e9b1e168bd9b
#
_entry.id   53a8548c60ffc2daf926e9b1e168bd9b
#
_cell.length_a   1.000
_cell.length_b   1.000
_cell.length_c   1.000
_cell.angle_alpha   90.00
_cell.angle_beta   90.00
_cell.angle_gamma   90.00
#
_symmetry.space_group_name_H-M   'P 1'
#
loop_
_entity.id
_entity.type
_entity.pdbx_description
1 polymer ?
#
loop_
_entity_poly.entity_id
_entity_poly.type
_entity_poly.pdbx_seq_one_letter_code
_entity_poly.pdbx_strand_id
1 'polypeptide(L)'
;IIKSADFSFYIGEANEYVSNSERCIDAIAAILEYGFITLGLNKVWMELYENDERKLALFKDSFNFSIDGVLRDNWYENGYKNSFLLTLLNEEFKRSN
;
A
#
# COMPACT_ATOMS: atom_id res chain seq x y z
N ILE A 1 14.45 -17.01 4.25
CA ILE A 1 13.58 -16.65 3.12
C ILE A 1 12.85 -15.35 3.45
N ILE A 2 13.01 -14.38 2.57
CA ILE A 2 12.28 -13.11 2.70
C ILE A 2 10.92 -13.29 2.04
N LYS A 3 9.85 -13.26 2.83
CA LYS A 3 8.49 -13.39 2.31
C LYS A 3 7.77 -12.06 2.36
N SER A 4 8.32 -11.08 1.66
CA SER A 4 7.70 -9.77 1.54
C SER A 4 7.71 -9.30 0.10
N ALA A 5 6.80 -8.41 -0.24
CA ALA A 5 6.70 -7.86 -1.58
C ALA A 5 6.45 -6.37 -1.52
N ASP A 6 7.08 -5.65 -2.45
CA ASP A 6 6.86 -4.22 -2.65
C ASP A 6 5.64 -4.04 -3.55
N PHE A 7 4.64 -3.36 -3.04
CA PHE A 7 3.39 -3.11 -3.74
C PHE A 7 3.40 -1.79 -4.52
N SER A 8 4.48 -1.02 -4.40
CA SER A 8 4.57 0.31 -5.04
C SER A 8 4.43 0.23 -6.55
N PHE A 9 4.94 -0.84 -7.16
CA PHE A 9 4.86 -1.03 -8.61
C PHE A 9 3.40 -1.05 -9.08
N TYR A 10 2.55 -1.81 -8.40
CA TYR A 10 1.15 -1.94 -8.80
C TYR A 10 0.40 -0.62 -8.63
N ILE A 11 0.77 0.16 -7.62
CA ILE A 11 0.17 1.47 -7.41
C ILE A 11 0.59 2.42 -8.52
N GLY A 12 1.85 2.37 -8.95
CA GLY A 12 2.35 3.18 -10.05
C GLY A 12 1.58 2.93 -11.34
N GLU A 13 1.39 1.65 -11.67
CA GLU A 13 0.64 1.25 -12.87
C GLU A 13 -0.82 1.67 -12.80
N ALA A 14 -1.41 1.61 -11.61
CA ALA A 14 -2.82 1.90 -11.40
C ALA A 14 -3.06 3.36 -11.00
N ASN A 15 -2.06 4.22 -11.07
CA ASN A 15 -2.14 5.57 -10.53
C ASN A 15 -3.33 6.37 -11.06
N GLU A 16 -3.66 6.20 -12.33
CA GLU A 16 -4.79 6.89 -12.95
C GLU A 16 -6.14 6.35 -12.50
N TYR A 17 -6.14 5.16 -11.94
CA TYR A 17 -7.36 4.45 -11.57
C TYR A 17 -7.57 4.34 -10.07
N VAL A 18 -6.61 4.81 -9.27
CA VAL A 18 -6.75 4.73 -7.82
C VAL A 18 -7.86 5.68 -7.36
N SER A 19 -8.91 5.11 -6.87
CA SER A 19 -10.08 5.83 -6.36
C SER A 19 -10.70 4.99 -5.25
N ASN A 20 -11.70 5.55 -4.60
CA ASN A 20 -12.46 4.83 -3.57
C ASN A 20 -13.64 4.06 -4.18
N SER A 21 -13.63 3.82 -5.49
CA SER A 21 -14.68 3.05 -6.12
C SER A 21 -14.60 1.58 -5.71
N GLU A 22 -15.73 0.90 -5.70
CA GLU A 22 -15.79 -0.53 -5.39
C GLU A 22 -14.89 -1.35 -6.31
N ARG A 23 -14.84 -0.98 -7.58
CA ARG A 23 -14.00 -1.68 -8.56
C ARG A 23 -12.52 -1.61 -8.19
N CYS A 24 -12.05 -0.44 -7.79
CA CYS A 24 -10.67 -0.26 -7.38
C CYS A 24 -10.38 -1.04 -6.11
N ILE A 25 -11.26 -0.96 -5.13
CA ILE A 25 -11.11 -1.69 -3.87
C ILE A 25 -11.09 -3.19 -4.11
N ASP A 26 -11.98 -3.70 -4.95
CA ASP A 26 -12.03 -5.13 -5.28
C ASP A 26 -10.76 -5.60 -5.96
N ALA A 27 -10.21 -4.80 -6.88
CA ALA A 27 -8.98 -5.14 -7.57
C ALA A 27 -7.80 -5.23 -6.61
N ILE A 28 -7.67 -4.25 -5.72
CA ILE A 28 -6.59 -4.25 -4.73
C ILE A 28 -6.75 -5.42 -3.76
N ALA A 29 -7.97 -5.67 -3.30
CA ALA A 29 -8.27 -6.79 -2.41
C ALA A 29 -7.87 -8.12 -3.05
N ALA A 30 -8.16 -8.30 -4.34
CA ALA A 30 -7.80 -9.52 -5.04
C ALA A 30 -6.28 -9.71 -5.13
N ILE A 31 -5.54 -8.64 -5.37
CA ILE A 31 -4.09 -8.70 -5.42
C ILE A 31 -3.50 -9.03 -4.05
N LEU A 32 -4.02 -8.43 -2.99
CA LEU A 32 -3.58 -8.72 -1.62
C LEU A 32 -3.88 -10.17 -1.25
N GLU A 33 -5.06 -10.66 -1.60
CA GLU A 33 -5.43 -12.04 -1.34
C GLU A 33 -4.49 -13.00 -2.06
N TYR A 34 -4.18 -12.72 -3.32
CA TYR A 34 -3.23 -13.53 -4.07
C TYR A 34 -1.87 -13.57 -3.39
N GLY A 35 -1.37 -12.40 -2.98
CA GLY A 35 -0.07 -12.32 -2.31
C GLY A 35 -0.02 -13.09 -0.98
N PHE A 36 -1.01 -12.86 -0.13
CA PHE A 36 -0.99 -13.46 1.21
C PHE A 36 -1.42 -14.92 1.21
N ILE A 37 -2.43 -15.27 0.44
CA ILE A 37 -2.99 -16.62 0.49
C ILE A 37 -2.28 -17.55 -0.51
N THR A 38 -2.15 -17.13 -1.76
CA THR A 38 -1.59 -17.98 -2.80
C THR A 38 -0.07 -18.05 -2.73
N LEU A 39 0.59 -16.88 -2.60
CA LEU A 39 2.05 -16.84 -2.53
C LEU A 39 2.59 -17.02 -1.12
N GLY A 40 1.74 -16.92 -0.10
CA GLY A 40 2.15 -17.11 1.28
C GLY A 40 3.08 -16.02 1.81
N LEU A 41 2.94 -14.80 1.30
CA LEU A 41 3.75 -13.69 1.78
C LEU A 41 3.44 -13.37 3.24
N ASN A 42 4.46 -12.97 3.99
CA ASN A 42 4.29 -12.52 5.36
C ASN A 42 3.96 -11.03 5.43
N LYS A 43 4.44 -10.26 4.49
CA LYS A 43 4.30 -8.81 4.53
C LYS A 43 4.21 -8.24 3.11
N VAL A 44 3.33 -7.26 2.95
CA VAL A 44 3.27 -6.41 1.75
C VAL A 44 3.57 -4.99 2.21
N TRP A 45 4.39 -4.27 1.46
CA TRP A 45 4.75 -2.91 1.81
C TRP A 45 4.73 -2.02 0.58
N MET A 46 4.64 -0.72 0.82
CA MET A 46 4.65 0.27 -0.25
C MET A 46 5.16 1.60 0.29
N GLU A 47 5.64 2.43 -0.62
CA GLU A 47 6.02 3.80 -0.32
C GLU A 47 4.99 4.73 -0.96
N LEU A 48 4.44 5.65 -0.18
CA LEU A 48 3.54 6.68 -0.67
C LEU A 48 4.05 8.05 -0.27
N TYR A 49 3.87 9.02 -1.15
CA TYR A 49 4.30 10.39 -0.88
C TYR A 49 3.27 11.13 -0.03
N GLU A 50 3.75 12.07 0.77
CA GLU A 50 2.88 12.75 1.74
C GLU A 50 1.73 13.54 1.11
N ASN A 51 1.85 13.93 -0.15
CA ASN A 51 0.80 14.64 -0.85
C ASN A 51 -0.22 13.73 -1.54
N ASP A 52 -0.04 12.42 -1.45
CA ASP A 52 -0.98 11.44 -2.01
C ASP A 52 -2.06 11.09 -0.98
N GLU A 53 -2.81 12.08 -0.54
CA GLU A 53 -3.80 11.91 0.53
C GLU A 53 -4.86 10.86 0.22
N ARG A 54 -5.29 10.78 -1.02
CA ARG A 54 -6.29 9.79 -1.46
C ARG A 54 -5.80 8.36 -1.27
N LYS A 55 -4.55 8.11 -1.70
CA LYS A 55 -3.96 6.78 -1.58
C LYS A 55 -3.70 6.43 -0.12
N LEU A 56 -3.20 7.40 0.64
CA LEU A 56 -2.97 7.20 2.07
C LEU A 56 -4.27 6.81 2.78
N ALA A 57 -5.35 7.53 2.51
CA ALA A 57 -6.65 7.22 3.10
C ALA A 57 -7.14 5.84 2.66
N LEU A 58 -7.02 5.53 1.38
CA LEU A 58 -7.46 4.25 0.85
C LEU A 58 -6.76 3.08 1.54
N PHE A 59 -5.43 3.12 1.60
CA PHE A 59 -4.68 1.97 2.14
C PHE A 59 -4.74 1.89 3.65
N LYS A 60 -4.80 3.02 4.36
CA LYS A 60 -4.95 3.01 5.81
C LYS A 60 -6.36 2.63 6.24
N ASP A 61 -7.36 3.24 5.64
CA ASP A 61 -8.74 3.11 6.11
C ASP A 61 -9.47 1.90 5.54
N SER A 62 -9.26 1.61 4.25
CA SER A 62 -9.94 0.49 3.60
C SER A 62 -9.18 -0.83 3.72
N PHE A 63 -7.85 -0.78 3.81
CA PHE A 63 -7.04 -1.99 3.82
C PHE A 63 -6.21 -2.16 5.09
N ASN A 64 -6.31 -1.21 6.02
CA ASN A 64 -5.66 -1.31 7.35
C ASN A 64 -4.14 -1.38 7.30
N PHE A 65 -3.52 -0.78 6.30
CA PHE A 65 -2.07 -0.65 6.30
C PHE A 65 -1.63 0.25 7.44
N SER A 66 -0.49 -0.07 8.03
CA SER A 66 0.13 0.74 9.07
C SER A 66 1.26 1.58 8.48
N ILE A 67 1.49 2.76 9.06
CA ILE A 67 2.66 3.57 8.70
C ILE A 67 3.81 3.11 9.59
N ASP A 68 4.79 2.43 9.00
CA ASP A 68 5.94 1.92 9.74
C ASP A 68 7.12 2.89 9.76
N GLY A 69 7.16 3.84 8.85
CA GLY A 69 8.26 4.78 8.82
C GLY A 69 7.98 5.98 7.95
N VAL A 70 8.76 7.03 8.18
CA VAL A 70 8.71 8.27 7.39
C VAL A 70 10.10 8.50 6.82
N LEU A 71 10.18 8.64 5.51
CA LEU A 71 11.40 8.99 4.82
C LEU A 71 11.38 10.50 4.57
N ARG A 72 12.18 11.21 5.32
CA ARG A 72 12.19 12.68 5.26
C ARG A 72 12.92 13.16 4.02
N ASP A 73 12.38 14.23 3.38
CA ASP A 73 12.95 14.85 2.20
C ASP A 73 13.33 13.86 1.12
N ASN A 74 12.47 12.86 0.92
CA ASN A 74 12.77 11.73 0.07
C ASN A 74 12.54 12.01 -1.41
N TRP A 75 11.82 13.06 -1.76
CA TRP A 75 11.61 13.44 -3.15
C TRP A 75 11.34 14.93 -3.26
N TYR A 76 11.52 15.49 -4.46
CA TYR A 76 11.42 16.93 -4.70
C TYR A 76 10.41 17.23 -5.81
N GLU A 77 9.43 18.05 -5.46
CA GLU A 77 8.49 18.65 -6.41
C GLU A 77 7.97 19.92 -5.77
N ASN A 78 8.47 21.09 -6.25
CA ASN A 78 8.16 22.38 -5.64
C ASN A 78 8.53 22.45 -4.17
N GLY A 79 9.60 21.77 -3.79
CA GLY A 79 10.07 21.65 -2.43
C GLY A 79 10.26 20.19 -2.06
N TYR A 80 11.01 19.93 -0.98
CA TYR A 80 11.22 18.58 -0.51
C TYR A 80 9.96 18.04 0.17
N LYS A 81 9.65 16.79 -0.11
CA LYS A 81 8.50 16.08 0.45
C LYS A 81 8.94 14.81 1.13
N ASN A 82 8.20 14.44 2.15
CA ASN A 82 8.40 13.16 2.82
C ASN A 82 7.63 12.05 2.09
N SER A 83 8.06 10.82 2.31
CA SER A 83 7.26 9.67 1.92
C SER A 83 7.05 8.79 3.14
N PHE A 84 6.04 7.93 3.06
CA PHE A 84 5.67 7.02 4.14
C PHE A 84 5.87 5.60 3.69
N LEU A 85 6.38 4.76 4.59
CA LEU A 85 6.39 3.31 4.39
C LEU A 85 5.14 2.72 5.03
N LEU A 86 4.28 2.19 4.20
CA LEU A 86 3.06 1.53 4.66
C LEU A 86 3.25 0.04 4.58
N THR A 87 2.80 -0.68 5.58
CA THR A 87 2.95 -2.13 5.64
C THR A 87 1.64 -2.79 6.05
N LEU A 88 1.45 -4.00 5.55
CA LEU A 88 0.37 -4.87 5.97
C LEU A 88 0.95 -6.26 6.17
N LEU A 89 0.77 -6.81 7.37
CA LEU A 89 1.22 -8.16 7.69
C LEU A 89 0.15 -9.18 7.35
N ASN A 90 0.57 -10.39 7.03
CA ASN A 90 -0.36 -11.48 6.73
C ASN A 90 -1.39 -11.67 7.83
N GLU A 91 -0.94 -11.63 9.09
CA GLU A 91 -1.84 -11.78 10.23
C GLU A 91 -2.90 -10.68 10.28
N GLU A 92 -2.50 -9.45 9.98
CA GLU A 92 -3.42 -8.32 9.95
C GLU A 92 -4.44 -8.45 8.83
N PHE A 93 -4.00 -8.92 7.67
CA PHE A 93 -4.89 -9.16 6.53
C PHE A 93 -5.94 -10.21 6.87
N LYS A 94 -5.52 -11.31 7.49
CA LYS A 94 -6.43 -12.39 7.88
C LYS A 94 -7.46 -11.96 8.91
N ARG A 95 -7.07 -11.09 9.85
CA ARG A 95 -8.00 -10.57 10.85
C ARG A 95 -9.04 -9.63 10.24
N SER A 96 -8.69 -8.93 9.18
CA SER A 96 -9.57 -7.96 8.54
C SER A 96 -10.61 -8.59 7.62
N ASN A 97 -10.41 -9.85 7.31
CA ASN A 97 -11.31 -10.59 6.44
C ASN A 97 -12.28 -11.45 7.26
#